data_354c9778f4439b32f952f528cda92be5
#
_entry.id   354c9778f4439b32f952f528cda92be5
#
_cell.length_a   1.000
_cell.length_b   1.000
_cell.length_c   1.000
_cell.angle_alpha   90.00
_cell.angle_beta   90.00
_cell.angle_gamma   90.00
#
_symmetry.space_group_name_H-M   'P 1'
#
loop_
_entity.id
_entity.type
_entity.pdbx_description
1 polymer ?
#
loop_
_entity_poly.entity_id
_entity_poly.type
_entity_poly.pdbx_seq_one_letter_code
_entity_poly.pdbx_strand_id
1 'polypeptide(L)'
;MQTGDTIIACATAPGHSARAIVRLSGPGAFNAVERLCVPAGESKRHRMQRVRRWRLQGCSLPCLVASYPGPRSYTGEDVVEILLAGNPTLVERVIASAIGAVDGVRPAGPGEFTARAYLNDRLTLAQAEGVASLIAAQNADELVEARRLLSGERGELYRAFADEAMTLLALVEAGIDFTDQEDVVAITGTDLRRRAAELAARIENLLGNAGGGEARSELPRVALAGVPNAGKSTLFNALLGRRRAVVSDEAGTTRDVLEEPLDLSRDIAGGGEVMLCDTPGVGDGVRGAADASSQEASRGFVSGAGVVVWCDPTGRFEAPELKSKAGVIRVRTKADLPRVRMQANALEVSALDGFHVPSLRRAIADAAWGARGSGVLPRHRRALRAARDELRDLDAEMDGERIAAPELTAGRLRLVLDCLGELTGKMTPDDVIGRVFATFCVGK
;
A
#
# COMPACT_ATOMS: atom_id res chain seq x y z
N MET A 1 -17.34 9.88 -4.74
CA MET A 1 -17.74 9.77 -3.31
C MET A 1 -18.95 10.65 -3.09
N GLN A 2 -20.00 10.17 -2.42
CA GLN A 2 -21.15 11.02 -2.04
C GLN A 2 -20.79 11.76 -0.74
N THR A 3 -20.82 13.09 -0.78
CA THR A 3 -20.69 13.97 0.39
C THR A 3 -22.07 14.48 0.76
N GLY A 4 -22.39 14.57 2.05
CA GLY A 4 -23.68 15.06 2.56
C GLY A 4 -24.60 14.00 3.18
N ASP A 5 -24.21 12.73 3.13
CA ASP A 5 -24.82 11.61 3.85
C ASP A 5 -24.05 11.27 5.14
N THR A 6 -24.61 10.39 5.95
CA THR A 6 -23.97 9.91 7.19
C THR A 6 -23.50 8.48 7.00
N ILE A 7 -22.24 8.22 7.30
CA ILE A 7 -21.63 6.89 7.23
C ILE A 7 -21.47 6.28 8.63
N ILE A 8 -21.55 4.95 8.69
CA ILE A 8 -21.40 4.17 9.91
C ILE A 8 -20.55 2.94 9.67
N ALA A 9 -19.63 2.64 10.58
CA ALA A 9 -18.88 1.37 10.58
C ALA A 9 -18.32 1.03 11.97
N CYS A 10 -17.90 -0.24 12.11
CA CYS A 10 -17.06 -0.65 13.22
C CYS A 10 -15.63 -0.16 12.98
N ALA A 11 -15.08 0.64 13.90
CA ALA A 11 -13.74 1.21 13.81
C ALA A 11 -12.66 0.36 14.51
N THR A 12 -13.04 -0.71 15.19
CA THR A 12 -12.12 -1.70 15.79
C THR A 12 -11.97 -2.93 14.91
N ALA A 13 -10.89 -3.70 15.14
CA ALA A 13 -10.66 -4.95 14.41
C ALA A 13 -11.86 -5.90 14.54
N PRO A 14 -12.22 -6.65 13.49
CA PRO A 14 -13.32 -7.61 13.54
C PRO A 14 -13.00 -8.76 14.51
N GLY A 15 -14.07 -9.34 15.08
CA GLY A 15 -13.97 -10.48 16.00
C GLY A 15 -14.44 -10.15 17.43
N HIS A 16 -14.33 -11.16 18.31
CA HIS A 16 -14.67 -11.00 19.72
C HIS A 16 -13.55 -10.27 20.47
N SER A 17 -13.92 -9.20 21.19
CA SER A 17 -12.99 -8.40 21.98
C SER A 17 -13.67 -7.85 23.23
N ALA A 18 -12.91 -7.31 24.17
CA ALA A 18 -13.49 -6.70 25.38
C ALA A 18 -14.34 -5.46 25.02
N ARG A 19 -13.96 -4.73 23.98
CA ARG A 19 -14.61 -3.50 23.53
C ARG A 19 -14.60 -3.38 22.02
N ALA A 20 -15.66 -2.76 21.45
CA ALA A 20 -15.74 -2.34 20.07
C ALA A 20 -16.16 -0.87 20.01
N ILE A 21 -15.73 -0.18 18.96
CA ILE A 21 -16.11 1.20 18.65
C ILE A 21 -16.90 1.18 17.35
N VAL A 22 -18.13 1.64 17.39
CA VAL A 22 -18.92 1.98 16.21
C VAL A 22 -18.83 3.47 16.00
N ARG A 23 -18.44 3.90 14.80
CA ARG A 23 -18.25 5.31 14.45
C ARG A 23 -19.27 5.72 13.40
N LEU A 24 -19.84 6.90 13.60
CA LEU A 24 -20.68 7.61 12.64
C LEU A 24 -19.99 8.93 12.24
N SER A 25 -20.13 9.34 10.99
CA SER A 25 -19.68 10.66 10.50
C SER A 25 -20.68 11.21 9.51
N GLY A 26 -21.06 12.47 9.66
CA GLY A 26 -21.99 13.18 8.80
C GLY A 26 -23.15 13.85 9.56
N PRO A 27 -24.03 14.53 8.85
CA PRO A 27 -25.07 15.39 9.45
C PRO A 27 -26.09 14.63 10.32
N GLY A 28 -26.31 13.35 10.08
CA GLY A 28 -27.22 12.50 10.87
C GLY A 28 -26.59 11.87 12.11
N ALA A 29 -25.28 12.07 12.37
CA ALA A 29 -24.57 11.35 13.44
C ALA A 29 -25.16 11.63 14.83
N PHE A 30 -25.46 12.87 15.17
CA PHE A 30 -26.05 13.23 16.47
C PHE A 30 -27.51 12.79 16.56
N ASN A 31 -28.28 12.91 15.47
CA ASN A 31 -29.68 12.48 15.42
C ASN A 31 -29.81 10.97 15.69
N ALA A 32 -28.87 10.15 15.18
CA ALA A 32 -28.84 8.71 15.45
C ALA A 32 -28.72 8.41 16.96
N VAL A 33 -27.85 9.16 17.67
CA VAL A 33 -27.70 9.02 19.12
C VAL A 33 -28.94 9.46 19.87
N GLU A 34 -29.56 10.57 19.48
CA GLU A 34 -30.78 11.08 20.13
C GLU A 34 -31.96 10.11 19.99
N ARG A 35 -32.11 9.51 18.82
CA ARG A 35 -33.21 8.54 18.56
C ARG A 35 -32.97 7.19 19.23
N LEU A 36 -31.74 6.72 19.26
CA LEU A 36 -31.42 5.34 19.65
C LEU A 36 -30.82 5.20 21.03
N CYS A 37 -30.35 6.30 21.65
CA CYS A 37 -29.79 6.26 22.99
C CYS A 37 -30.70 6.92 24.03
N VAL A 38 -30.86 6.26 25.19
CA VAL A 38 -31.46 6.85 26.37
C VAL A 38 -30.41 7.16 27.43
N PRO A 39 -30.59 8.21 28.26
CA PRO A 39 -29.70 8.46 29.39
C PRO A 39 -29.61 7.25 30.30
N ALA A 40 -28.44 6.93 30.82
CA ALA A 40 -28.21 5.84 31.78
C ALA A 40 -28.23 6.36 33.23
N GLY A 41 -29.18 7.25 33.58
CA GLY A 41 -29.25 7.91 34.88
C GLY A 41 -28.58 9.29 34.91
N GLU A 42 -28.53 9.94 36.07
CA GLU A 42 -27.82 11.23 36.26
C GLU A 42 -26.31 11.02 36.18
N SER A 43 -25.74 11.18 34.96
CA SER A 43 -24.29 11.13 34.77
C SER A 43 -23.69 12.52 34.89
N LYS A 44 -22.64 12.67 35.71
CA LYS A 44 -21.83 13.89 35.81
C LYS A 44 -21.36 14.30 34.40
N ARG A 45 -21.73 15.48 33.99
CA ARG A 45 -21.56 16.06 32.68
C ARG A 45 -20.08 16.28 32.33
N HIS A 46 -19.41 15.35 31.67
CA HIS A 46 -18.30 15.71 30.79
C HIS A 46 -18.89 16.08 29.41
N ARG A 47 -18.55 17.24 28.88
CA ARG A 47 -19.19 17.84 27.69
C ARG A 47 -19.17 16.97 26.44
N MET A 48 -18.25 16.02 26.31
CA MET A 48 -18.03 15.22 25.11
C MET A 48 -18.27 13.71 25.27
N GLN A 49 -18.36 13.19 26.50
CA GLN A 49 -18.54 11.76 26.75
C GLN A 49 -19.68 11.53 27.73
N ARG A 50 -20.60 10.62 27.36
CA ARG A 50 -21.77 10.31 28.19
C ARG A 50 -22.02 8.81 28.22
N VAL A 51 -22.27 8.26 29.42
CA VAL A 51 -22.79 6.90 29.55
C VAL A 51 -24.25 6.91 29.14
N ARG A 52 -24.61 6.04 28.19
CA ARG A 52 -25.95 5.92 27.64
C ARG A 52 -26.34 4.44 27.51
N ARG A 53 -27.58 4.20 27.16
CA ARG A 53 -28.06 2.86 26.80
C ARG A 53 -28.58 2.90 25.37
N TRP A 54 -27.98 2.10 24.51
CA TRP A 54 -28.46 1.93 23.14
C TRP A 54 -29.69 1.05 23.12
N ARG A 55 -30.75 1.49 22.46
CA ARG A 55 -31.99 0.73 22.30
C ARG A 55 -31.86 -0.26 21.16
N LEU A 56 -32.11 -1.54 21.45
CA LEU A 56 -32.30 -2.59 20.44
C LEU A 56 -33.68 -3.20 20.65
N GLN A 57 -34.20 -3.89 19.63
CA GLN A 57 -35.45 -4.65 19.77
C GLN A 57 -35.37 -5.61 20.96
N GLY A 58 -36.24 -5.42 21.97
CA GLY A 58 -36.31 -6.27 23.15
C GLY A 58 -35.29 -6.03 24.26
N CYS A 59 -34.27 -5.19 24.06
CA CYS A 59 -33.27 -4.90 25.09
C CYS A 59 -32.60 -3.51 24.97
N SER A 60 -31.87 -3.12 25.97
CA SER A 60 -31.03 -1.93 25.92
C SER A 60 -29.63 -2.25 26.46
N LEU A 61 -28.59 -1.73 25.80
CA LEU A 61 -27.20 -2.03 26.06
C LEU A 61 -26.48 -0.82 26.64
N PRO A 62 -25.70 -0.98 27.70
CA PRO A 62 -24.86 0.10 28.18
C PRO A 62 -23.75 0.38 27.15
N CYS A 63 -23.54 1.66 26.83
CA CYS A 63 -22.52 2.13 25.95
C CYS A 63 -21.95 3.48 26.43
N LEU A 64 -20.73 3.80 26.04
CA LEU A 64 -20.18 5.13 26.20
C LEU A 64 -20.25 5.82 24.84
N VAL A 65 -20.88 6.97 24.78
CA VAL A 65 -21.00 7.79 23.58
C VAL A 65 -20.09 8.99 23.69
N ALA A 66 -19.16 9.12 22.72
CA ALA A 66 -18.33 10.29 22.54
C ALA A 66 -18.79 11.06 21.31
N SER A 67 -18.96 12.37 21.45
CA SER A 67 -19.48 13.24 20.38
C SER A 67 -18.45 14.32 20.06
N TYR A 68 -18.12 14.45 18.79
CA TYR A 68 -17.15 15.40 18.26
C TYR A 68 -17.83 16.28 17.20
N PRO A 69 -18.26 17.50 17.57
CA PRO A 69 -18.86 18.42 16.60
C PRO A 69 -17.86 18.85 15.52
N GLY A 70 -18.31 18.91 14.30
CA GLY A 70 -17.55 19.53 13.22
C GLY A 70 -17.30 21.02 13.48
N PRO A 71 -16.23 21.62 12.95
CA PRO A 71 -15.13 20.99 12.21
C PRO A 71 -14.05 20.33 13.10
N ARG A 72 -14.18 20.31 14.42
CA ARG A 72 -13.18 19.80 15.37
C ARG A 72 -13.33 18.29 15.61
N SER A 73 -13.41 17.53 14.51
CA SER A 73 -13.51 16.07 14.51
C SER A 73 -12.46 15.46 13.57
N TYR A 74 -12.39 14.13 13.50
CA TYR A 74 -11.47 13.44 12.60
C TYR A 74 -11.76 13.72 11.12
N THR A 75 -13.03 13.64 10.73
CA THR A 75 -13.46 13.85 9.34
C THR A 75 -13.75 15.31 8.99
N GLY A 76 -13.77 16.22 9.98
CA GLY A 76 -14.27 17.58 9.82
C GLY A 76 -15.79 17.70 9.88
N GLU A 77 -16.53 16.58 9.86
CA GLU A 77 -17.98 16.51 10.01
C GLU A 77 -18.38 16.27 11.48
N ASP A 78 -19.68 16.21 11.78
CA ASP A 78 -20.15 15.72 13.07
C ASP A 78 -19.81 14.23 13.20
N VAL A 79 -19.06 13.86 14.24
CA VAL A 79 -18.63 12.48 14.49
C VAL A 79 -19.12 11.99 15.84
N VAL A 80 -19.62 10.77 15.86
CA VAL A 80 -20.00 10.05 17.08
C VAL A 80 -19.26 8.73 17.14
N GLU A 81 -18.69 8.43 18.30
CA GLU A 81 -18.14 7.12 18.61
C GLU A 81 -18.92 6.47 19.74
N ILE A 82 -19.32 5.23 19.53
CA ILE A 82 -20.11 4.42 20.48
C ILE A 82 -19.22 3.25 20.92
N LEU A 83 -18.75 3.32 22.15
CA LEU A 83 -17.96 2.24 22.75
C LEU A 83 -18.92 1.26 23.47
N LEU A 84 -18.88 0.01 23.07
CA LEU A 84 -19.73 -1.07 23.56
C LEU A 84 -18.94 -2.38 23.70
N ALA A 85 -19.60 -3.45 24.18
CA ALA A 85 -18.99 -4.79 24.26
C ALA A 85 -18.65 -5.31 22.86
N GLY A 86 -17.44 -5.84 22.69
CA GLY A 86 -16.89 -6.28 21.40
C GLY A 86 -17.43 -7.66 20.98
N ASN A 87 -18.74 -7.75 20.74
CA ASN A 87 -19.39 -8.93 20.19
C ASN A 87 -19.85 -8.61 18.75
N PRO A 88 -19.41 -9.36 17.70
CA PRO A 88 -19.74 -9.10 16.31
C PRO A 88 -21.24 -8.97 16.05
N THR A 89 -22.06 -9.88 16.54
CA THR A 89 -23.52 -9.84 16.38
C THR A 89 -24.13 -8.60 17.01
N LEU A 90 -23.57 -8.14 18.13
CA LEU A 90 -24.02 -6.93 18.79
C LEU A 90 -23.67 -5.68 17.98
N VAL A 91 -22.45 -5.63 17.47
CA VAL A 91 -21.99 -4.52 16.60
C VAL A 91 -22.84 -4.42 15.34
N GLU A 92 -23.12 -5.55 14.68
CA GLU A 92 -23.98 -5.60 13.49
C GLU A 92 -25.40 -5.09 13.78
N ARG A 93 -25.99 -5.51 14.92
CA ARG A 93 -27.32 -5.02 15.33
C ARG A 93 -27.34 -3.52 15.62
N VAL A 94 -26.30 -2.98 16.24
CA VAL A 94 -26.17 -1.54 16.50
C VAL A 94 -26.07 -0.78 15.17
N ILE A 95 -25.27 -1.23 14.22
CA ILE A 95 -25.15 -0.65 12.89
C ILE A 95 -26.50 -0.70 12.15
N ALA A 96 -27.13 -1.87 12.10
CA ALA A 96 -28.42 -2.04 11.43
C ALA A 96 -29.51 -1.15 12.04
N SER A 97 -29.54 -1.01 13.39
CA SER A 97 -30.51 -0.14 14.05
C SER A 97 -30.31 1.35 13.72
N ALA A 98 -29.07 1.79 13.54
CA ALA A 98 -28.76 3.17 13.16
C ALA A 98 -29.20 3.46 11.71
N ILE A 99 -28.92 2.54 10.79
CA ILE A 99 -29.34 2.63 9.38
C ILE A 99 -30.89 2.66 9.28
N GLY A 100 -31.58 1.83 10.03
CA GLY A 100 -33.04 1.77 10.01
C GLY A 100 -33.77 2.91 10.72
N ALA A 101 -33.10 3.66 11.60
CA ALA A 101 -33.74 4.70 12.42
C ALA A 101 -33.54 6.12 11.88
N VAL A 102 -32.54 6.36 11.05
CA VAL A 102 -32.19 7.71 10.55
C VAL A 102 -31.96 7.66 9.05
N ASP A 103 -32.75 8.42 8.32
CA ASP A 103 -32.64 8.56 6.88
C ASP A 103 -31.27 9.13 6.50
N GLY A 104 -30.68 8.62 5.42
CA GLY A 104 -29.36 9.05 4.94
C GLY A 104 -28.17 8.46 5.71
N VAL A 105 -28.38 7.50 6.63
CA VAL A 105 -27.31 6.71 7.24
C VAL A 105 -27.09 5.45 6.42
N ARG A 106 -25.85 5.22 6.01
CA ARG A 106 -25.43 4.00 5.28
C ARG A 106 -24.12 3.42 5.81
N PRO A 107 -23.81 2.17 5.49
CA PRO A 107 -22.49 1.61 5.78
C PRO A 107 -21.37 2.42 5.10
N ALA A 108 -20.26 2.61 5.80
CA ALA A 108 -19.06 3.21 5.24
C ALA A 108 -18.35 2.26 4.29
N GLY A 109 -17.82 2.79 3.19
CA GLY A 109 -16.87 2.09 2.34
C GLY A 109 -15.48 1.97 2.99
N PRO A 110 -14.56 1.18 2.38
CA PRO A 110 -13.17 1.12 2.81
C PRO A 110 -12.52 2.51 2.80
N GLY A 111 -11.84 2.89 3.89
CA GLY A 111 -11.13 4.16 4.02
C GLY A 111 -12.00 5.42 3.99
N GLU A 112 -13.33 5.31 4.00
CA GLU A 112 -14.21 6.46 3.74
C GLU A 112 -14.11 7.56 4.80
N PHE A 113 -13.90 7.23 6.08
CA PHE A 113 -13.68 8.24 7.11
C PHE A 113 -12.40 9.05 6.87
N THR A 114 -11.30 8.39 6.47
CA THR A 114 -10.04 9.05 6.15
C THR A 114 -10.14 9.86 4.86
N ALA A 115 -10.89 9.35 3.88
CA ALA A 115 -11.16 10.07 2.64
C ALA A 115 -11.96 11.36 2.89
N ARG A 116 -12.98 11.34 3.76
CA ARG A 116 -13.70 12.54 4.19
C ARG A 116 -12.79 13.52 4.93
N ALA A 117 -11.88 13.00 5.79
CA ALA A 117 -10.89 13.83 6.45
C ALA A 117 -9.97 14.56 5.44
N TYR A 118 -9.56 13.86 4.36
CA TYR A 118 -8.79 14.46 3.26
C TYR A 118 -9.61 15.50 2.48
N LEU A 119 -10.86 15.17 2.08
CA LEU A 119 -11.74 16.07 1.34
C LEU A 119 -12.13 17.34 2.12
N ASN A 120 -12.14 17.26 3.45
CA ASN A 120 -12.42 18.36 4.35
C ASN A 120 -11.14 19.06 4.87
N ASP A 121 -10.01 18.90 4.17
CA ASP A 121 -8.71 19.52 4.49
C ASP A 121 -8.20 19.24 5.92
N ARG A 122 -8.66 18.13 6.55
CA ARG A 122 -8.16 17.69 7.88
C ARG A 122 -6.85 16.96 7.79
N LEU A 123 -6.61 16.27 6.67
CA LEU A 123 -5.40 15.51 6.37
C LEU A 123 -4.94 15.82 4.95
N THR A 124 -3.64 15.86 4.73
CA THR A 124 -3.05 15.78 3.39
C THR A 124 -3.12 14.33 2.89
N LEU A 125 -2.95 14.11 1.57
CA LEU A 125 -2.91 12.76 1.00
C LEU A 125 -1.81 11.90 1.65
N ALA A 126 -0.62 12.47 1.85
CA ALA A 126 0.48 11.77 2.52
C ALA A 126 0.15 11.39 3.98
N GLN A 127 -0.57 12.25 4.71
CA GLN A 127 -1.04 11.93 6.07
C GLN A 127 -2.10 10.84 6.06
N ALA A 128 -3.03 10.86 5.09
CA ALA A 128 -4.02 9.80 4.92
C ALA A 128 -3.33 8.45 4.67
N GLU A 129 -2.35 8.39 3.75
CA GLU A 129 -1.53 7.20 3.54
C GLU A 129 -0.75 6.78 4.80
N GLY A 130 -0.31 7.75 5.60
CA GLY A 130 0.31 7.51 6.90
C GLY A 130 -0.62 6.78 7.89
N VAL A 131 -1.93 7.07 7.88
CA VAL A 131 -2.93 6.33 8.69
C VAL A 131 -2.98 4.86 8.26
N ALA A 132 -3.05 4.58 6.94
CA ALA A 132 -3.06 3.21 6.44
C ALA A 132 -1.76 2.47 6.77
N SER A 133 -0.61 3.13 6.55
CA SER A 133 0.71 2.57 6.82
C SER A 133 0.90 2.24 8.30
N LEU A 134 0.41 3.11 9.21
CA LEU A 134 0.49 2.89 10.65
C LEU A 134 -0.27 1.63 11.09
N ILE A 135 -1.42 1.38 10.47
CA ILE A 135 -2.25 0.21 10.78
C ILE A 135 -1.64 -1.08 10.21
N ALA A 136 -1.01 -0.97 9.04
CA ALA A 136 -0.42 -2.11 8.33
C ALA A 136 1.01 -2.45 8.80
N ALA A 137 1.67 -1.57 9.55
CA ALA A 137 3.06 -1.71 9.97
C ALA A 137 3.30 -2.99 10.78
N GLN A 138 4.32 -3.76 10.40
CA GLN A 138 4.67 -5.03 11.00
C GLN A 138 5.99 -4.98 11.78
N ASN A 139 6.77 -3.90 11.61
CA ASN A 139 8.05 -3.71 12.28
C ASN A 139 8.28 -2.25 12.70
N ALA A 140 9.35 -2.00 13.47
CA ALA A 140 9.65 -0.69 14.02
C ALA A 140 9.99 0.36 12.94
N ASP A 141 10.64 -0.03 11.86
CA ASP A 141 11.04 0.87 10.78
C ASP A 141 9.81 1.37 10.00
N GLU A 142 8.85 0.48 9.73
CA GLU A 142 7.57 0.83 9.13
C GLU A 142 6.75 1.76 10.03
N LEU A 143 6.75 1.53 11.35
CA LEU A 143 6.09 2.43 12.31
C LEU A 143 6.72 3.82 12.31
N VAL A 144 8.06 3.92 12.26
CA VAL A 144 8.76 5.19 12.19
C VAL A 144 8.37 5.97 10.94
N GLU A 145 8.31 5.30 9.81
CA GLU A 145 7.97 5.95 8.54
C GLU A 145 6.49 6.33 8.44
N ALA A 146 5.59 5.46 8.88
CA ALA A 146 4.18 5.77 8.99
C ALA A 146 3.94 7.00 9.89
N ARG A 147 4.71 7.14 10.98
CA ARG A 147 4.69 8.31 11.83
C ARG A 147 5.14 9.58 11.11
N ARG A 148 6.21 9.52 10.29
CA ARG A 148 6.70 10.67 9.51
C ARG A 148 5.68 11.14 8.47
N LEU A 149 4.98 10.20 7.82
CA LEU A 149 3.86 10.52 6.93
C LEU A 149 2.73 11.20 7.70
N LEU A 150 2.30 10.60 8.81
CA LEU A 150 1.18 11.07 9.61
C LEU A 150 1.47 12.44 10.28
N SER A 151 2.70 12.69 10.72
CA SER A 151 3.11 13.99 11.29
C SER A 151 3.16 15.11 10.25
N GLY A 152 3.14 14.78 8.95
CA GLY A 152 3.29 15.73 7.86
C GLY A 152 4.74 16.03 7.46
N GLU A 153 5.74 15.49 8.19
CA GLU A 153 7.17 15.69 7.91
C GLU A 153 7.53 15.34 6.46
N ARG A 154 7.00 14.21 5.94
CA ARG A 154 7.20 13.82 4.53
C ARG A 154 6.50 14.76 3.55
N GLY A 155 5.30 15.20 3.88
CA GLY A 155 4.54 16.13 3.04
C GLY A 155 5.23 17.50 2.92
N GLU A 156 5.86 17.98 3.99
CA GLU A 156 6.67 19.21 3.98
C GLU A 156 7.92 19.06 3.11
N LEU A 157 8.61 17.92 3.21
CA LEU A 157 9.77 17.63 2.38
C LEU A 157 9.41 17.58 0.89
N TYR A 158 8.30 16.94 0.51
CA TYR A 158 7.83 16.89 -0.87
C TYR A 158 7.42 18.27 -1.40
N ARG A 159 6.79 19.09 -0.55
CA ARG A 159 6.50 20.50 -0.90
C ARG A 159 7.77 21.29 -1.15
N ALA A 160 8.78 21.15 -0.31
CA ALA A 160 10.06 21.81 -0.49
C ALA A 160 10.76 21.42 -1.81
N PHE A 161 10.64 20.16 -2.25
CA PHE A 161 11.12 19.75 -3.57
C PHE A 161 10.32 20.40 -4.71
N ALA A 162 8.99 20.43 -4.58
CA ALA A 162 8.13 21.07 -5.58
C ALA A 162 8.35 22.58 -5.67
N ASP A 163 8.53 23.27 -4.53
CA ASP A 163 8.80 24.72 -4.49
C ASP A 163 10.15 25.05 -5.15
N GLU A 164 11.18 24.22 -4.97
CA GLU A 164 12.46 24.39 -5.66
C GLU A 164 12.31 24.19 -7.18
N ALA A 165 11.63 23.12 -7.61
CA ALA A 165 11.35 22.87 -9.03
C ALA A 165 10.51 23.99 -9.66
N MET A 166 9.53 24.53 -8.94
CA MET A 166 8.72 25.66 -9.38
C MET A 166 9.58 26.92 -9.55
N THR A 167 10.53 27.16 -8.64
CA THR A 167 11.45 28.28 -8.73
C THR A 167 12.33 28.16 -9.97
N LEU A 168 12.85 26.95 -10.28
CA LEU A 168 13.63 26.70 -11.48
C LEU A 168 12.81 26.94 -12.74
N LEU A 169 11.57 26.45 -12.78
CA LEU A 169 10.65 26.67 -13.90
C LEU A 169 10.40 28.16 -14.12
N ALA A 170 10.08 28.91 -13.06
CA ALA A 170 9.80 30.34 -13.17
C ALA A 170 11.00 31.12 -13.70
N LEU A 171 12.23 30.75 -13.29
CA LEU A 171 13.44 31.37 -13.81
C LEU A 171 13.71 31.06 -15.30
N VAL A 172 13.42 29.83 -15.74
CA VAL A 172 13.53 29.46 -17.16
C VAL A 172 12.49 30.20 -18.00
N GLU A 173 11.22 30.21 -17.54
CA GLU A 173 10.13 30.91 -18.21
C GLU A 173 10.39 32.43 -18.32
N ALA A 174 10.89 33.04 -17.25
CA ALA A 174 11.32 34.46 -17.31
C ALA A 174 12.41 34.69 -18.36
N GLY A 175 13.35 33.75 -18.53
CA GLY A 175 14.37 33.83 -19.59
C GLY A 175 13.79 33.69 -21.00
N ILE A 176 12.67 32.99 -21.18
CA ILE A 176 11.95 32.88 -22.46
C ILE A 176 11.20 34.16 -22.76
N ASP A 177 10.49 34.73 -21.75
CA ASP A 177 9.65 35.92 -21.95
C ASP A 177 10.45 37.21 -22.21
N PHE A 178 11.69 37.29 -21.70
CA PHE A 178 12.56 38.46 -21.81
C PHE A 178 13.70 38.29 -22.83
N THR A 179 13.57 37.41 -23.80
CA THR A 179 14.59 37.14 -24.84
C THR A 179 14.99 38.39 -25.65
N ASP A 180 14.15 39.43 -25.71
CA ASP A 180 14.43 40.69 -26.42
C ASP A 180 15.28 41.68 -25.60
N GLN A 181 15.61 41.40 -24.36
CA GLN A 181 16.41 42.22 -23.47
C GLN A 181 17.75 41.55 -23.20
N GLU A 182 18.79 41.90 -23.93
CA GLU A 182 20.15 41.31 -23.85
C GLU A 182 20.77 41.37 -22.44
N ASP A 183 20.29 42.24 -21.57
CA ASP A 183 20.81 42.45 -20.21
C ASP A 183 20.10 41.60 -19.10
N VAL A 184 19.02 40.83 -19.42
CA VAL A 184 18.25 40.09 -18.44
C VAL A 184 18.45 38.58 -18.60
N VAL A 185 19.44 38.03 -17.91
CA VAL A 185 19.61 36.59 -17.78
C VAL A 185 18.99 36.13 -16.44
N ALA A 186 17.77 35.64 -16.48
CA ALA A 186 17.05 35.22 -15.28
C ALA A 186 17.75 34.03 -14.56
N ILE A 187 18.33 33.08 -15.31
CA ILE A 187 19.18 31.98 -14.82
C ILE A 187 20.17 31.56 -15.91
N THR A 188 21.43 31.27 -15.52
CA THR A 188 22.43 30.71 -16.45
C THR A 188 22.27 29.19 -16.55
N GLY A 189 22.71 28.59 -17.68
CA GLY A 189 22.71 27.14 -17.85
C GLY A 189 23.53 26.42 -16.75
N THR A 190 24.64 27.01 -16.31
CA THR A 190 25.49 26.50 -15.22
C THR A 190 24.76 26.49 -13.87
N ASP A 191 24.05 27.57 -13.54
CA ASP A 191 23.30 27.66 -12.29
C ASP A 191 22.09 26.73 -12.29
N LEU A 192 21.37 26.64 -13.40
CA LEU A 192 20.26 25.71 -13.55
C LEU A 192 20.73 24.25 -13.38
N ARG A 193 21.82 23.86 -14.06
CA ARG A 193 22.44 22.55 -13.94
C ARG A 193 22.80 22.24 -12.49
N ARG A 194 23.47 23.14 -11.80
CA ARG A 194 23.87 22.98 -10.41
C ARG A 194 22.68 22.76 -9.50
N ARG A 195 21.65 23.61 -9.58
CA ARG A 195 20.45 23.54 -8.74
C ARG A 195 19.61 22.30 -9.04
N ALA A 196 19.46 21.93 -10.31
CA ALA A 196 18.78 20.69 -10.71
C ALA A 196 19.51 19.44 -10.18
N ALA A 197 20.84 19.41 -10.27
CA ALA A 197 21.66 18.32 -9.72
C ALA A 197 21.57 18.25 -8.18
N GLU A 198 21.57 19.39 -7.48
CA GLU A 198 21.40 19.44 -6.02
C GLU A 198 20.00 18.89 -5.61
N LEU A 199 18.95 19.26 -6.33
CA LEU A 199 17.59 18.74 -6.09
C LEU A 199 17.51 17.25 -6.38
N ALA A 200 18.08 16.79 -7.51
CA ALA A 200 18.16 15.37 -7.86
C ALA A 200 18.94 14.56 -6.81
N ALA A 201 20.04 15.10 -6.29
CA ALA A 201 20.83 14.46 -5.22
C ALA A 201 20.04 14.35 -3.90
N ARG A 202 19.27 15.38 -3.52
CA ARG A 202 18.40 15.34 -2.33
C ARG A 202 17.31 14.28 -2.46
N ILE A 203 16.71 14.16 -3.65
CA ILE A 203 15.73 13.10 -3.95
C ILE A 203 16.40 11.72 -3.90
N GLU A 204 17.59 11.57 -4.49
CA GLU A 204 18.36 10.33 -4.46
C GLU A 204 18.72 9.90 -3.03
N ASN A 205 19.18 10.84 -2.19
CA ASN A 205 19.47 10.58 -0.77
C ASN A 205 18.22 10.08 -0.02
N LEU A 206 17.04 10.64 -0.33
CA LEU A 206 15.80 10.16 0.25
C LEU A 206 15.46 8.74 -0.23
N LEU A 207 15.68 8.44 -1.50
CA LEU A 207 15.50 7.10 -2.09
C LEU A 207 16.55 6.11 -1.58
N GLY A 208 17.80 6.54 -1.40
CA GLY A 208 18.94 5.72 -0.93
C GLY A 208 18.88 5.41 0.56
N ASN A 209 18.54 6.38 1.40
CA ASN A 209 18.32 6.17 2.84
C ASN A 209 17.12 5.27 3.14
N ALA A 210 16.28 5.05 2.14
CA ALA A 210 15.13 4.15 2.17
C ALA A 210 15.48 2.69 1.87
N GLY A 211 16.75 2.35 1.64
CA GLY A 211 17.19 0.98 1.37
C GLY A 211 18.68 0.87 1.54
N GLY A 212 19.14 0.39 2.68
CA GLY A 212 20.52 -0.01 2.85
C GLY A 212 20.88 -1.13 1.86
N GLY A 213 21.57 -0.80 0.78
CA GLY A 213 22.05 -1.73 -0.22
C GLY A 213 21.86 -1.19 -1.64
N GLU A 214 22.92 -1.23 -2.40
CA GLU A 214 23.12 -0.77 -3.76
C GLU A 214 21.89 -0.89 -4.67
N ALA A 215 21.63 0.16 -5.43
CA ALA A 215 20.58 0.25 -6.45
C ALA A 215 20.73 -0.90 -7.46
N ARG A 216 19.93 -1.96 -7.29
CA ARG A 216 19.66 -2.91 -8.36
C ARG A 216 18.40 -2.46 -9.06
N SER A 217 18.52 -2.11 -10.32
CA SER A 217 17.43 -1.80 -11.26
C SER A 217 16.58 -3.05 -11.59
N GLU A 218 16.74 -4.15 -10.87
CA GLU A 218 16.05 -5.41 -11.11
C GLU A 218 14.78 -5.51 -10.23
N LEU A 219 13.70 -5.96 -10.86
CA LEU A 219 12.45 -6.31 -10.19
C LEU A 219 12.73 -7.30 -9.03
N PRO A 220 12.01 -7.21 -7.88
CA PRO A 220 12.13 -8.20 -6.82
C PRO A 220 11.89 -9.60 -7.37
N ARG A 221 12.82 -10.52 -7.16
CA ARG A 221 12.68 -11.91 -7.61
C ARG A 221 11.88 -12.71 -6.60
N VAL A 222 10.85 -13.39 -7.08
CA VAL A 222 9.99 -14.31 -6.31
C VAL A 222 10.16 -15.70 -6.86
N ALA A 223 10.82 -16.58 -6.12
CA ALA A 223 11.07 -17.95 -6.55
C ALA A 223 9.97 -18.91 -6.06
N LEU A 224 9.34 -19.65 -6.98
CA LEU A 224 8.51 -20.80 -6.63
C LEU A 224 9.40 -22.00 -6.45
N ALA A 225 9.58 -22.47 -5.22
CA ALA A 225 10.42 -23.60 -4.86
C ALA A 225 9.61 -24.71 -4.19
N GLY A 226 10.13 -25.93 -4.17
CA GLY A 226 9.45 -27.07 -3.53
C GLY A 226 9.76 -28.37 -4.23
N VAL A 227 9.22 -29.47 -3.68
CA VAL A 227 9.44 -30.82 -4.18
C VAL A 227 9.00 -31.00 -5.64
N PRO A 228 9.55 -31.98 -6.37
CA PRO A 228 9.03 -32.35 -7.69
C PRO A 228 7.52 -32.62 -7.60
N ASN A 229 6.78 -32.25 -8.66
CA ASN A 229 5.31 -32.37 -8.74
C ASN A 229 4.51 -31.64 -7.63
N ALA A 230 5.10 -30.67 -6.97
CA ALA A 230 4.41 -29.81 -6.00
C ALA A 230 3.37 -28.88 -6.64
N GLY A 231 3.25 -28.83 -7.96
CA GLY A 231 2.30 -27.94 -8.65
C GLY A 231 2.84 -26.53 -8.88
N LYS A 232 4.16 -26.31 -8.85
CA LYS A 232 4.81 -25.01 -9.03
C LYS A 232 4.47 -24.37 -10.38
N SER A 233 4.64 -25.07 -11.50
CA SER A 233 4.34 -24.57 -12.85
C SER A 233 2.85 -24.29 -13.04
N THR A 234 1.96 -25.09 -12.43
CA THR A 234 0.51 -24.82 -12.42
C THR A 234 0.22 -23.53 -11.64
N LEU A 235 0.84 -23.36 -10.48
CA LEU A 235 0.70 -22.18 -9.65
C LEU A 235 1.29 -20.93 -10.33
N PHE A 236 2.43 -21.07 -11.02
CA PHE A 236 3.04 -20.03 -11.83
C PHE A 236 2.05 -19.49 -12.89
N ASN A 237 1.42 -20.39 -13.66
CA ASN A 237 0.41 -20.01 -14.64
C ASN A 237 -0.83 -19.35 -14.01
N ALA A 238 -1.28 -19.84 -12.87
CA ALA A 238 -2.42 -19.28 -12.14
C ALA A 238 -2.14 -17.88 -11.61
N LEU A 239 -0.94 -17.62 -11.08
CA LEU A 239 -0.51 -16.28 -10.63
C LEU A 239 -0.44 -15.28 -11.77
N LEU A 240 0.06 -15.69 -12.95
CA LEU A 240 0.13 -14.85 -14.16
C LEU A 240 -1.23 -14.64 -14.83
N GLY A 241 -2.24 -15.50 -14.58
CA GLY A 241 -3.51 -15.49 -15.28
C GLY A 241 -3.42 -15.92 -16.76
N ARG A 242 -2.31 -16.55 -17.16
CA ARG A 242 -2.04 -17.01 -18.53
C ARG A 242 -1.11 -18.23 -18.53
N ARG A 243 -1.22 -19.09 -19.56
CA ARG A 243 -0.34 -20.25 -19.69
C ARG A 243 1.02 -19.84 -20.29
N ARG A 244 2.09 -20.04 -19.53
CA ARG A 244 3.49 -19.83 -19.95
C ARG A 244 4.35 -21.05 -19.66
N ALA A 245 4.23 -21.65 -18.47
CA ALA A 245 4.92 -22.88 -18.12
C ALA A 245 4.22 -24.11 -18.69
N VAL A 246 4.99 -25.08 -19.16
CA VAL A 246 4.48 -26.40 -19.61
C VAL A 246 4.16 -27.22 -18.36
N VAL A 247 2.90 -27.61 -18.24
CA VAL A 247 2.42 -28.46 -17.14
C VAL A 247 2.42 -29.92 -17.64
N SER A 248 3.19 -30.78 -16.99
CA SER A 248 3.20 -32.22 -17.24
C SER A 248 3.18 -32.98 -15.91
N ASP A 249 2.54 -34.12 -15.88
CA ASP A 249 2.52 -35.04 -14.73
C ASP A 249 3.84 -35.83 -14.59
N GLU A 250 4.75 -35.76 -15.56
CA GLU A 250 6.06 -36.41 -15.48
C GLU A 250 7.06 -35.56 -14.70
N ALA A 251 7.78 -36.18 -13.75
CA ALA A 251 8.80 -35.53 -12.96
C ALA A 251 10.01 -35.12 -13.84
N GLY A 252 10.43 -33.84 -13.77
CA GLY A 252 11.61 -33.33 -14.47
C GLY A 252 11.37 -32.63 -15.80
N THR A 253 10.11 -32.22 -16.11
CA THR A 253 9.77 -31.48 -17.34
C THR A 253 10.25 -30.03 -17.34
N THR A 254 10.41 -29.37 -16.17
CA THR A 254 10.97 -28.03 -16.06
C THR A 254 12.47 -28.14 -15.81
N ARG A 255 13.29 -27.99 -16.84
CA ARG A 255 14.77 -28.04 -16.76
C ARG A 255 15.39 -26.65 -16.64
N ASP A 256 14.77 -25.64 -17.20
CA ASP A 256 15.22 -24.24 -17.17
C ASP A 256 14.32 -23.42 -16.26
N VAL A 257 14.90 -22.38 -15.62
CA VAL A 257 14.13 -21.42 -14.84
C VAL A 257 13.35 -20.52 -15.78
N LEU A 258 12.03 -20.49 -15.63
CA LEU A 258 11.17 -19.56 -16.36
C LEU A 258 11.00 -18.29 -15.50
N GLU A 259 11.26 -17.13 -16.10
CA GLU A 259 11.09 -15.82 -15.46
C GLU A 259 10.04 -15.02 -16.24
N GLU A 260 9.03 -14.50 -15.53
CA GLU A 260 7.99 -13.63 -16.09
C GLU A 260 7.64 -12.50 -15.12
N PRO A 261 7.42 -11.27 -15.61
CA PRO A 261 6.96 -10.18 -14.76
C PRO A 261 5.51 -10.44 -14.32
N LEU A 262 5.27 -10.28 -13.02
CA LEU A 262 3.97 -10.37 -12.37
C LEU A 262 3.60 -9.02 -11.80
N ASP A 263 2.53 -8.42 -12.31
CA ASP A 263 1.98 -7.17 -11.79
C ASP A 263 1.14 -7.46 -10.53
N LEU A 264 1.57 -6.91 -9.40
CA LEU A 264 0.92 -6.98 -8.10
C LEU A 264 0.39 -5.60 -7.65
N SER A 265 0.36 -4.61 -8.54
CA SER A 265 -0.08 -3.25 -8.22
C SER A 265 -1.53 -3.15 -7.75
N ARG A 266 -2.35 -4.16 -8.09
CA ARG A 266 -3.77 -4.26 -7.71
C ARG A 266 -4.00 -5.07 -6.42
N ASP A 267 -2.98 -5.79 -5.94
CA ASP A 267 -3.12 -6.72 -4.82
C ASP A 267 -2.87 -6.04 -3.47
N ILE A 268 -1.99 -5.06 -3.43
CA ILE A 268 -1.76 -4.20 -2.24
C ILE A 268 -1.53 -2.74 -2.67
N ALA A 269 -1.83 -1.82 -1.77
CA ALA A 269 -1.47 -0.42 -1.95
C ALA A 269 0.05 -0.27 -2.04
N GLY A 270 0.50 0.23 -3.17
CA GLY A 270 1.93 0.38 -3.42
C GLY A 270 2.65 -0.88 -3.87
N GLY A 271 1.95 -1.94 -4.21
CA GLY A 271 2.47 -3.07 -4.96
C GLY A 271 2.98 -2.61 -6.32
N GLY A 272 3.93 -3.34 -6.87
CA GLY A 272 4.52 -3.13 -8.18
C GLY A 272 4.75 -4.45 -8.89
N GLU A 273 5.52 -4.42 -9.96
CA GLU A 273 5.93 -5.64 -10.65
C GLU A 273 7.01 -6.39 -9.88
N VAL A 274 6.93 -7.72 -9.88
CA VAL A 274 7.97 -8.63 -9.39
C VAL A 274 8.36 -9.57 -10.52
N MET A 275 9.59 -10.08 -10.51
CA MET A 275 10.01 -11.15 -11.40
C MET A 275 9.65 -12.48 -10.76
N LEU A 276 8.59 -13.13 -11.26
CA LEU A 276 8.19 -14.45 -10.81
C LEU A 276 9.02 -15.52 -11.53
N CYS A 277 9.62 -16.44 -10.76
CA CYS A 277 10.53 -17.46 -11.27
C CYS A 277 9.98 -18.86 -10.93
N ASP A 278 9.72 -19.69 -11.93
CA ASP A 278 9.41 -21.12 -11.78
C ASP A 278 10.72 -21.90 -11.76
N THR A 279 11.04 -22.54 -10.63
CA THR A 279 12.31 -23.28 -10.50
C THR A 279 12.10 -24.80 -10.59
N PRO A 280 13.08 -25.55 -11.13
CA PRO A 280 13.09 -27.01 -11.02
C PRO A 280 12.88 -27.48 -9.59
N GLY A 281 12.24 -28.65 -9.41
CA GLY A 281 11.96 -29.22 -8.10
C GLY A 281 13.24 -29.52 -7.30
N VAL A 282 13.28 -29.13 -6.03
CA VAL A 282 14.36 -29.46 -5.09
C VAL A 282 13.94 -30.69 -4.28
N GLY A 283 14.70 -31.81 -4.35
CA GLY A 283 14.42 -33.04 -3.59
C GLY A 283 15.55 -34.07 -3.68
N ASP A 284 15.53 -35.06 -2.78
CA ASP A 284 16.62 -36.04 -2.60
C ASP A 284 16.70 -37.16 -3.67
N GLY A 285 15.97 -37.05 -4.76
CA GLY A 285 15.90 -38.08 -5.82
C GLY A 285 16.79 -37.79 -7.01
N VAL A 286 18.09 -37.53 -6.84
CA VAL A 286 19.04 -37.31 -7.95
C VAL A 286 19.28 -38.59 -8.73
N ARG A 287 18.80 -38.67 -9.99
CA ARG A 287 19.04 -39.80 -10.92
C ARG A 287 19.93 -39.43 -12.11
N GLY A 288 20.97 -38.62 -11.93
CA GLY A 288 21.93 -38.29 -12.98
C GLY A 288 22.64 -36.94 -12.83
N ALA A 289 23.71 -36.73 -13.60
CA ALA A 289 24.53 -35.50 -13.56
C ALA A 289 23.72 -34.23 -14.02
N ALA A 290 22.74 -34.41 -14.91
CA ALA A 290 21.86 -33.35 -15.41
C ALA A 290 20.88 -32.86 -14.31
N ASP A 291 20.42 -33.77 -13.42
CA ASP A 291 19.56 -33.43 -12.30
C ASP A 291 20.34 -32.68 -11.20
N ALA A 292 21.61 -33.02 -11.01
CA ALA A 292 22.50 -32.35 -10.05
C ALA A 292 22.74 -30.89 -10.43
N SER A 293 23.01 -30.62 -11.71
CA SER A 293 23.24 -29.24 -12.20
C SER A 293 21.97 -28.39 -12.14
N SER A 294 20.81 -28.97 -12.41
CA SER A 294 19.50 -28.31 -12.32
C SER A 294 19.14 -27.98 -10.87
N GLN A 295 19.47 -28.86 -9.92
CA GLN A 295 19.29 -28.60 -8.49
C GLN A 295 20.23 -27.53 -7.95
N GLU A 296 21.47 -27.47 -8.42
CA GLU A 296 22.43 -26.44 -8.04
C GLU A 296 22.00 -25.07 -8.57
N ALA A 297 21.54 -24.99 -9.81
CA ALA A 297 20.92 -23.80 -10.38
C ALA A 297 19.69 -23.34 -9.56
N SER A 298 18.78 -24.26 -9.21
CA SER A 298 17.62 -23.97 -8.35
C SER A 298 18.02 -23.43 -6.99
N ARG A 299 19.04 -23.99 -6.34
CA ARG A 299 19.56 -23.51 -5.05
C ARG A 299 20.16 -22.12 -5.19
N GLY A 300 20.88 -21.83 -6.26
CA GLY A 300 21.42 -20.51 -6.58
C GLY A 300 20.31 -19.46 -6.75
N PHE A 301 19.26 -19.79 -7.49
CA PHE A 301 18.10 -18.92 -7.67
C PHE A 301 17.35 -18.65 -6.36
N VAL A 302 17.08 -19.68 -5.57
CA VAL A 302 16.39 -19.56 -4.27
C VAL A 302 17.22 -18.72 -3.30
N SER A 303 18.56 -18.86 -3.29
CA SER A 303 19.43 -18.06 -2.42
C SER A 303 19.51 -16.58 -2.84
N GLY A 304 19.32 -16.27 -4.12
CA GLY A 304 19.31 -14.92 -4.69
C GLY A 304 17.92 -14.25 -4.73
N ALA A 305 16.84 -15.00 -4.46
CA ALA A 305 15.49 -14.47 -4.47
C ALA A 305 15.21 -13.56 -3.26
N GLY A 306 14.43 -12.52 -3.46
CA GLY A 306 13.94 -11.65 -2.38
C GLY A 306 12.78 -12.27 -1.60
N VAL A 307 12.01 -13.16 -2.23
CA VAL A 307 10.90 -13.92 -1.64
C VAL A 307 10.94 -15.35 -2.17
N VAL A 308 10.70 -16.32 -1.30
CA VAL A 308 10.58 -17.73 -1.67
C VAL A 308 9.18 -18.22 -1.33
N VAL A 309 8.45 -18.68 -2.33
CA VAL A 309 7.18 -19.39 -2.16
C VAL A 309 7.48 -20.87 -2.12
N TRP A 310 7.46 -21.45 -0.91
CA TRP A 310 7.75 -22.86 -0.71
C TRP A 310 6.49 -23.70 -0.90
N CYS A 311 6.44 -24.47 -1.97
CA CYS A 311 5.30 -25.30 -2.40
C CYS A 311 5.41 -26.72 -1.90
N ASP A 312 4.46 -27.17 -1.10
CA ASP A 312 4.36 -28.55 -0.63
C ASP A 312 2.89 -29.02 -0.61
N PRO A 313 2.47 -29.96 -1.48
CA PRO A 313 1.11 -30.43 -1.52
C PRO A 313 0.70 -31.22 -0.27
N THR A 314 1.67 -31.76 0.48
CA THR A 314 1.40 -32.49 1.74
C THR A 314 1.18 -31.57 2.93
N GLY A 315 1.67 -30.33 2.87
CA GLY A 315 1.59 -29.33 3.96
C GLY A 315 2.49 -29.65 5.16
N ARG A 316 3.43 -30.61 5.02
CA ARG A 316 4.38 -30.98 6.09
C ARG A 316 5.59 -30.06 6.14
N PHE A 317 5.95 -29.47 4.98
CA PHE A 317 7.09 -28.56 4.81
C PHE A 317 8.40 -29.12 5.34
N GLU A 318 8.62 -30.42 5.19
CA GLU A 318 9.90 -31.09 5.44
C GLU A 318 10.88 -30.61 4.36
N ALA A 319 11.60 -29.51 4.63
CA ALA A 319 12.52 -28.92 3.69
C ALA A 319 13.95 -28.91 4.26
N PRO A 320 14.97 -29.03 3.40
CA PRO A 320 16.34 -28.70 3.81
C PRO A 320 16.37 -27.24 4.28
N GLU A 321 17.19 -26.92 5.29
CA GLU A 321 17.38 -25.57 5.79
C GLU A 321 17.72 -24.63 4.60
N LEU A 322 16.74 -23.84 4.19
CA LEU A 322 16.95 -22.77 3.21
C LEU A 322 17.78 -21.68 3.90
N LYS A 323 19.08 -21.68 3.65
CA LYS A 323 19.98 -20.58 4.03
C LYS A 323 19.68 -19.37 3.12
N SER A 324 18.49 -18.82 3.24
CA SER A 324 18.08 -17.62 2.50
C SER A 324 17.81 -16.49 3.48
N LYS A 325 18.26 -15.27 3.12
CA LYS A 325 17.86 -14.03 3.79
C LYS A 325 16.46 -13.58 3.37
N ALA A 326 15.82 -14.34 2.46
CA ALA A 326 14.52 -14.03 1.88
C ALA A 326 13.37 -14.37 2.83
N GLY A 327 12.27 -13.64 2.68
CA GLY A 327 10.98 -14.02 3.29
C GLY A 327 10.47 -15.34 2.69
N VAL A 328 10.11 -16.32 3.53
CA VAL A 328 9.58 -17.61 3.07
C VAL A 328 8.07 -17.67 3.30
N ILE A 329 7.31 -17.80 2.22
CA ILE A 329 5.86 -18.05 2.26
C ILE A 329 5.63 -19.53 2.08
N ARG A 330 5.08 -20.21 3.10
CA ARG A 330 4.74 -21.63 3.02
C ARG A 330 3.37 -21.81 2.38
N VAL A 331 3.30 -22.58 1.29
CA VAL A 331 2.09 -22.79 0.50
C VAL A 331 1.79 -24.28 0.38
N ARG A 332 0.68 -24.73 0.95
CA ARG A 332 0.11 -26.01 0.60
C ARG A 332 -0.57 -25.87 -0.74
N THR A 333 0.05 -26.39 -1.76
CA THR A 333 -0.51 -26.48 -3.12
C THR A 333 -1.52 -27.64 -3.22
N LYS A 334 -2.29 -27.70 -4.31
CA LYS A 334 -3.32 -28.74 -4.56
C LYS A 334 -4.32 -28.84 -3.40
N ALA A 335 -4.83 -27.68 -2.96
CA ALA A 335 -5.80 -27.60 -1.86
C ALA A 335 -7.16 -28.26 -2.20
N ASP A 336 -7.40 -28.58 -3.47
CA ASP A 336 -8.49 -29.42 -4.00
C ASP A 336 -8.41 -30.89 -3.56
N LEU A 337 -7.24 -31.37 -3.12
CA LEU A 337 -7.06 -32.72 -2.60
C LEU A 337 -7.34 -32.81 -1.10
N PRO A 338 -7.74 -34.01 -0.59
CA PRO A 338 -8.05 -34.21 0.85
C PRO A 338 -6.94 -33.74 1.77
N ARG A 339 -7.33 -33.13 2.90
CA ARG A 339 -6.41 -32.60 3.91
C ARG A 339 -5.56 -33.69 4.55
N VAL A 340 -4.25 -33.50 4.54
CA VAL A 340 -3.29 -34.15 5.45
C VAL A 340 -2.91 -33.11 6.51
N ARG A 341 -2.41 -33.52 7.67
CA ARG A 341 -2.06 -32.69 8.83
C ARG A 341 -1.20 -31.51 8.40
N MET A 342 -1.64 -30.27 8.69
CA MET A 342 -1.02 -29.03 8.22
C MET A 342 -0.19 -28.38 9.32
N GLN A 343 0.92 -27.76 8.94
CA GLN A 343 1.71 -26.90 9.82
C GLN A 343 0.98 -25.55 10.03
N ALA A 344 1.04 -24.99 11.24
CA ALA A 344 0.53 -23.65 11.50
C ALA A 344 1.26 -22.61 10.61
N ASN A 345 0.54 -21.60 10.10
CA ASN A 345 1.04 -20.53 9.25
C ASN A 345 1.37 -20.89 7.79
N ALA A 346 0.75 -21.91 7.22
CA ALA A 346 0.81 -22.19 5.79
C ALA A 346 -0.48 -21.73 5.09
N LEU A 347 -0.33 -21.16 3.89
CA LEU A 347 -1.45 -20.77 3.03
C LEU A 347 -1.88 -21.97 2.17
N GLU A 348 -3.16 -22.31 2.17
CA GLU A 348 -3.71 -23.34 1.28
C GLU A 348 -4.15 -22.73 -0.03
N VAL A 349 -3.65 -23.25 -1.17
CA VAL A 349 -3.93 -22.72 -2.49
C VAL A 349 -4.23 -23.86 -3.48
N SER A 350 -5.28 -23.69 -4.27
CA SER A 350 -5.52 -24.51 -5.45
C SER A 350 -5.40 -23.65 -6.72
N ALA A 351 -4.46 -24.03 -7.56
CA ALA A 351 -4.21 -23.34 -8.83
C ALA A 351 -5.21 -23.74 -9.93
N LEU A 352 -5.97 -24.83 -9.73
CA LEU A 352 -6.93 -25.35 -10.71
C LEU A 352 -8.24 -24.57 -10.69
N ASP A 353 -8.76 -24.29 -9.51
CA ASP A 353 -10.02 -23.59 -9.27
C ASP A 353 -9.85 -22.13 -8.80
N GLY A 354 -8.59 -21.69 -8.61
CA GLY A 354 -8.27 -20.32 -8.17
C GLY A 354 -8.41 -20.10 -6.67
N PHE A 355 -8.68 -21.14 -5.86
CA PHE A 355 -8.86 -21.01 -4.43
C PHE A 355 -7.62 -20.38 -3.77
N HIS A 356 -7.82 -19.28 -3.05
CA HIS A 356 -6.81 -18.46 -2.36
C HIS A 356 -5.63 -17.96 -3.21
N VAL A 357 -5.68 -18.00 -4.55
CA VAL A 357 -4.69 -17.38 -5.42
C VAL A 357 -4.58 -15.87 -5.17
N PRO A 358 -5.70 -15.11 -5.00
CA PRO A 358 -5.61 -13.68 -4.64
C PRO A 358 -4.94 -13.45 -3.27
N SER A 359 -5.16 -14.34 -2.29
CA SER A 359 -4.51 -14.25 -0.97
C SER A 359 -3.00 -14.50 -1.07
N LEU A 360 -2.57 -15.43 -1.93
CA LEU A 360 -1.15 -15.67 -2.19
C LEU A 360 -0.50 -14.48 -2.92
N ARG A 361 -1.18 -13.90 -3.93
CA ARG A 361 -0.69 -12.70 -4.61
C ARG A 361 -0.43 -11.56 -3.62
N ARG A 362 -1.37 -11.34 -2.69
CA ARG A 362 -1.22 -10.36 -1.61
C ARG A 362 -0.05 -10.70 -0.69
N ALA A 363 0.10 -11.95 -0.24
CA ALA A 363 1.21 -12.38 0.61
C ALA A 363 2.58 -12.23 -0.09
N ILE A 364 2.66 -12.48 -1.41
CA ILE A 364 3.85 -12.25 -2.22
C ILE A 364 4.15 -10.75 -2.29
N ALA A 365 3.14 -9.91 -2.54
CA ALA A 365 3.29 -8.47 -2.58
C ALA A 365 3.78 -7.92 -1.23
N ASP A 366 3.17 -8.34 -0.13
CA ASP A 366 3.57 -7.97 1.24
C ASP A 366 5.03 -8.38 1.51
N ALA A 367 5.42 -9.60 1.14
CA ALA A 367 6.79 -10.09 1.34
C ALA A 367 7.81 -9.41 0.42
N ALA A 368 7.45 -9.13 -0.83
CA ALA A 368 8.35 -8.52 -1.80
C ALA A 368 8.59 -7.03 -1.52
N TRP A 369 7.59 -6.35 -1.04
CA TRP A 369 7.58 -4.90 -0.86
C TRP A 369 7.54 -4.48 0.62
N GLY A 370 6.97 -5.30 1.53
CA GLY A 370 6.88 -5.03 2.96
C GLY A 370 8.19 -5.27 3.73
N ALA A 371 9.02 -6.25 3.32
CA ALA A 371 10.28 -6.57 4.02
C ALA A 371 11.48 -5.68 3.61
N ARG A 372 11.33 -4.87 2.58
CA ARG A 372 12.35 -3.88 2.21
C ARG A 372 12.07 -2.60 2.98
N GLY A 373 12.64 -2.48 4.16
CA GLY A 373 12.62 -1.30 5.03
C GLY A 373 13.11 -0.02 4.35
N SER A 374 12.44 0.38 3.28
CA SER A 374 12.60 1.70 2.70
C SER A 374 11.42 2.52 3.16
N GLY A 375 11.67 3.44 4.03
CA GLY A 375 10.70 4.38 4.58
C GLY A 375 9.96 5.27 3.58
N VAL A 376 9.91 4.90 2.31
CA VAL A 376 9.19 5.60 1.26
C VAL A 376 8.21 4.64 0.60
N LEU A 377 6.92 4.97 0.60
CA LEU A 377 5.88 4.17 -0.05
C LEU A 377 6.21 3.91 -1.53
N PRO A 378 5.88 2.75 -2.10
CA PRO A 378 6.19 2.42 -3.49
C PRO A 378 5.67 3.45 -4.51
N ARG A 379 4.47 4.00 -4.30
CA ARG A 379 3.94 5.10 -5.11
C ARG A 379 4.85 6.33 -5.06
N HIS A 380 5.23 6.75 -3.85
CA HIS A 380 6.13 7.89 -3.63
C HIS A 380 7.50 7.64 -4.26
N ARG A 381 8.03 6.43 -4.13
CA ARG A 381 9.31 6.05 -4.73
C ARG A 381 9.28 6.17 -6.25
N ARG A 382 8.20 5.72 -6.90
CA ARG A 382 8.03 5.84 -8.35
C ARG A 382 8.01 7.30 -8.80
N ALA A 383 7.19 8.12 -8.14
CA ALA A 383 7.09 9.55 -8.46
C ALA A 383 8.42 10.29 -8.22
N LEU A 384 9.11 10.01 -7.11
CA LEU A 384 10.42 10.58 -6.81
C LEU A 384 11.50 10.14 -7.81
N ARG A 385 11.50 8.88 -8.26
CA ARG A 385 12.42 8.41 -9.30
C ARG A 385 12.17 9.11 -10.61
N ALA A 386 10.92 9.21 -11.05
CA ALA A 386 10.57 9.89 -12.27
C ALA A 386 11.01 11.37 -12.22
N ALA A 387 10.72 12.08 -11.13
CA ALA A 387 11.17 13.45 -10.94
C ALA A 387 12.69 13.60 -10.97
N ARG A 388 13.43 12.68 -10.30
CA ARG A 388 14.91 12.66 -10.32
C ARG A 388 15.45 12.43 -11.72
N ASP A 389 14.88 11.50 -12.49
CA ASP A 389 15.35 11.13 -13.82
C ASP A 389 15.16 12.31 -14.79
N GLU A 390 13.99 12.98 -14.74
CA GLU A 390 13.76 14.22 -15.51
C GLU A 390 14.75 15.35 -15.14
N LEU A 391 15.07 15.51 -13.84
CA LEU A 391 16.08 16.48 -13.40
C LEU A 391 17.49 16.17 -13.91
N ARG A 392 17.85 14.88 -14.03
CA ARG A 392 19.14 14.46 -14.58
C ARG A 392 19.24 14.67 -16.09
N ASP A 393 18.12 14.45 -16.77
CA ASP A 393 18.05 14.62 -18.22
C ASP A 393 18.15 16.09 -18.67
N LEU A 394 17.91 17.06 -17.75
CA LEU A 394 18.11 18.46 -18.01
C LEU A 394 19.57 18.80 -18.40
N ASP A 395 20.54 18.02 -17.94
CA ASP A 395 21.96 18.28 -18.24
C ASP A 395 22.27 18.22 -19.74
N ALA A 396 21.56 17.37 -20.50
CA ALA A 396 21.70 17.26 -21.96
C ALA A 396 21.20 18.49 -22.74
N GLU A 397 20.41 19.36 -22.10
CA GLU A 397 19.83 20.58 -22.71
C GLU A 397 20.67 21.83 -22.44
N MET A 398 21.80 21.69 -21.72
CA MET A 398 22.69 22.78 -21.35
C MET A 398 23.93 22.80 -22.22
N ASP A 399 24.22 23.96 -22.84
CA ASP A 399 25.48 24.21 -23.56
C ASP A 399 26.27 25.33 -22.86
N GLY A 400 27.11 24.93 -21.92
CA GLY A 400 27.88 25.83 -21.08
C GLY A 400 27.00 26.74 -20.22
N GLU A 401 27.09 28.04 -20.42
CA GLU A 401 26.27 29.05 -19.72
C GLU A 401 24.89 29.25 -20.32
N ARG A 402 24.63 28.72 -21.53
CA ARG A 402 23.36 28.88 -22.23
C ARG A 402 22.45 27.66 -22.01
N ILE A 403 21.16 27.91 -21.95
CA ILE A 403 20.11 26.89 -22.05
C ILE A 403 19.84 26.72 -23.54
N ALA A 404 20.22 25.60 -24.13
CA ALA A 404 20.15 25.37 -25.58
C ALA A 404 18.70 25.30 -26.09
N ALA A 405 17.78 24.79 -25.28
CA ALA A 405 16.36 24.60 -25.60
C ALA A 405 15.45 24.99 -24.41
N PRO A 406 15.26 26.31 -24.13
CA PRO A 406 14.54 26.73 -22.91
C PRO A 406 13.12 26.19 -22.81
N GLU A 407 12.39 26.06 -23.93
CA GLU A 407 11.03 25.54 -23.96
C GLU A 407 10.98 24.03 -23.59
N LEU A 408 11.96 23.24 -24.05
CA LEU A 408 12.10 21.82 -23.67
C LEU A 408 12.44 21.70 -22.19
N THR A 409 13.37 22.52 -21.72
CA THR A 409 13.77 22.60 -20.30
C THR A 409 12.56 22.94 -19.42
N ALA A 410 11.75 23.94 -19.79
CA ALA A 410 10.50 24.27 -19.11
C ALA A 410 9.50 23.09 -19.12
N GLY A 411 9.41 22.39 -20.26
CA GLY A 411 8.59 21.19 -20.40
C GLY A 411 8.98 20.08 -19.40
N ARG A 412 10.29 19.79 -19.27
CA ARG A 412 10.81 18.82 -18.29
C ARG A 412 10.56 19.25 -16.85
N LEU A 413 10.78 20.52 -16.52
CA LEU A 413 10.50 21.03 -15.18
C LEU A 413 9.01 20.93 -14.82
N ARG A 414 8.09 21.06 -15.78
CA ARG A 414 6.67 20.80 -15.57
C ARG A 414 6.42 19.32 -15.30
N LEU A 415 7.08 18.38 -15.99
CA LEU A 415 6.99 16.94 -15.67
C LEU A 415 7.52 16.62 -14.27
N VAL A 416 8.62 17.25 -13.83
CA VAL A 416 9.10 17.16 -12.45
C VAL A 416 8.02 17.59 -11.46
N LEU A 417 7.38 18.74 -11.74
CA LEU A 417 6.30 19.27 -10.89
C LEU A 417 5.07 18.35 -10.87
N ASP A 418 4.70 17.75 -11.99
CA ASP A 418 3.60 16.79 -12.07
C ASP A 418 3.89 15.56 -11.20
N CYS A 419 5.11 14.99 -11.31
CA CYS A 419 5.54 13.87 -10.48
C CYS A 419 5.52 14.20 -8.97
N LEU A 420 6.02 15.38 -8.59
CA LEU A 420 6.01 15.85 -7.19
C LEU A 420 4.60 16.25 -6.73
N GLY A 421 3.76 16.74 -7.65
CA GLY A 421 2.35 17.07 -7.43
C GLY A 421 1.52 15.86 -7.01
N GLU A 422 1.80 14.68 -7.57
CA GLU A 422 1.20 13.42 -7.15
C GLU A 422 1.43 13.11 -5.66
N LEU A 423 2.58 13.52 -5.09
CA LEU A 423 2.93 13.28 -3.69
C LEU A 423 2.25 14.27 -2.74
N THR A 424 2.06 15.51 -3.17
CA THR A 424 1.45 16.58 -2.37
C THR A 424 -0.07 16.58 -2.43
N GLY A 425 -0.68 15.84 -3.38
CA GLY A 425 -2.12 15.77 -3.60
C GLY A 425 -2.70 16.98 -4.36
N LYS A 426 -1.86 17.91 -4.84
CA LYS A 426 -2.32 19.12 -5.55
C LYS A 426 -2.79 18.84 -6.99
N MET A 427 -2.32 17.73 -7.58
CA MET A 427 -2.63 17.33 -8.96
C MET A 427 -2.93 15.83 -9.06
N THR A 428 -3.71 15.30 -8.11
CA THR A 428 -3.99 13.87 -8.08
C THR A 428 -5.33 13.61 -8.78
N PRO A 429 -5.37 12.86 -9.89
CA PRO A 429 -6.62 12.45 -10.52
C PRO A 429 -7.53 11.73 -9.52
N ASP A 430 -8.85 11.93 -9.61
CA ASP A 430 -9.86 11.26 -8.75
C ASP A 430 -9.68 9.75 -8.67
N ASP A 431 -9.20 9.12 -9.76
CA ASP A 431 -8.87 7.69 -9.82
C ASP A 431 -7.74 7.27 -8.86
N VAL A 432 -6.73 8.13 -8.64
CA VAL A 432 -5.63 7.85 -7.69
C VAL A 432 -6.14 7.95 -6.27
N ILE A 433 -6.95 8.97 -5.97
CA ILE A 433 -7.60 9.14 -4.67
C ILE A 433 -8.45 7.91 -4.37
N GLY A 434 -9.32 7.51 -5.31
CA GLY A 434 -10.16 6.32 -5.18
C GLY A 434 -9.36 5.04 -4.91
N ARG A 435 -8.22 4.84 -5.57
CA ARG A 435 -7.35 3.67 -5.37
C ARG A 435 -6.64 3.67 -4.03
N VAL A 436 -6.15 4.82 -3.58
CA VAL A 436 -5.50 4.95 -2.26
C VAL A 436 -6.48 4.52 -1.17
N PHE A 437 -7.71 5.06 -1.17
CA PHE A 437 -8.68 4.76 -0.13
C PHE A 437 -9.33 3.37 -0.24
N ALA A 438 -9.42 2.78 -1.43
CA ALA A 438 -9.92 1.41 -1.61
C ALA A 438 -9.08 0.33 -0.90
N THR A 439 -7.83 0.64 -0.56
CA THR A 439 -6.92 -0.28 0.14
C THR A 439 -7.05 -0.25 1.66
N PHE A 440 -7.83 0.69 2.19
CA PHE A 440 -8.04 0.84 3.63
C PHE A 440 -9.06 -0.17 4.16
N CYS A 441 -8.99 -0.44 5.45
CA CYS A 441 -10.04 -1.21 6.13
C CYS A 441 -11.32 -0.40 6.26
N VAL A 442 -12.48 -1.07 6.25
CA VAL A 442 -13.77 -0.46 6.57
C VAL A 442 -13.74 0.05 8.01
N GLY A 443 -14.21 1.28 8.24
CA GLY A 443 -14.22 1.90 9.58
C GLY A 443 -13.01 2.82 9.88
N LYS A 444 -12.16 3.01 8.86
CA LYS A 444 -10.98 3.90 8.94
C LYS A 444 -11.08 5.03 7.94
#